data_e65aafe3d711d0764510339dcb776f84
#
_entry.id   e65aafe3d711d0764510339dcb776f84
#
_cell.length_a   1.000
_cell.length_b   1.000
_cell.length_c   1.000
_cell.angle_alpha   90.00
_cell.angle_beta   90.00
_cell.angle_gamma   90.00
#
_symmetry.space_group_name_H-M   'P 1'
#
loop_
_entity.id
_entity.type
_entity.pdbx_description
1 polymer ?
#
loop_
_entity_poly.entity_id
_entity_poly.type
_entity_poly.pdbx_seq_one_letter_code
_entity_poly.pdbx_strand_id
1 'polypeptide(L)'
;DHFKGAATGAFNEKVYSESELRCFPYIAVCLYMSAAAMGFHSNRFHGYVMMEPRLARSLSFIGINFKQLGKPIEYHGKRAAYYINSDMFRTSISSGFTRLLHSIERDLFEQGQGDGDNRFGINFTGKLGVNY
;
A
#
# COMPACT_ATOMS: atom_id res chain seq x y z
N ASP A 1 -12.58 -18.90 8.90
CA ASP A 1 -12.01 -18.10 10.00
C ASP A 1 -10.54 -18.41 10.33
N HIS A 2 -9.85 -19.10 9.44
CA HIS A 2 -8.41 -19.39 9.61
C HIS A 2 -7.50 -18.16 9.59
N PHE A 3 -7.99 -17.01 9.14
CA PHE A 3 -7.19 -15.77 9.06
C PHE A 3 -7.18 -14.93 10.34
N LYS A 4 -8.11 -15.13 11.26
CA LYS A 4 -8.15 -14.37 12.52
C LYS A 4 -7.00 -14.67 13.47
N GLY A 5 -6.49 -15.89 13.46
CA GLY A 5 -5.41 -16.32 14.37
C GLY A 5 -4.02 -15.94 13.90
N ALA A 6 -3.79 -15.84 12.59
CA ALA A 6 -2.48 -15.55 12.03
C ALA A 6 -2.18 -14.03 11.97
N ALA A 7 -3.22 -13.20 11.92
CA ALA A 7 -3.07 -11.74 11.85
C ALA A 7 -2.72 -11.10 13.20
N THR A 8 -3.18 -11.70 14.30
CA THR A 8 -3.04 -11.12 15.65
C THR A 8 -1.62 -11.18 16.20
N GLY A 9 -0.79 -12.11 15.72
CA GLY A 9 0.59 -12.25 16.22
C GLY A 9 1.58 -11.21 15.70
N ALA A 10 1.30 -10.60 14.56
CA ALA A 10 2.21 -9.68 13.90
C ALA A 10 1.86 -8.19 14.12
N PHE A 11 0.61 -7.89 14.50
CA PHE A 11 0.17 -6.55 14.82
C PHE A 11 0.08 -6.35 16.33
N ASN A 12 0.68 -5.27 16.80
CA ASN A 12 0.45 -4.82 18.15
C ASN A 12 -0.95 -4.19 18.24
N GLU A 13 -1.91 -4.89 18.81
CA GLU A 13 -3.31 -4.46 18.98
C GLU A 13 -3.46 -3.07 19.63
N LYS A 14 -2.44 -2.63 20.38
CA LYS A 14 -2.43 -1.30 20.99
C LYS A 14 -2.20 -0.15 20.01
N VAL A 15 -1.74 -0.45 18.79
CA VAL A 15 -1.38 0.54 17.77
C VAL A 15 -2.49 0.75 16.76
N TYR A 16 -3.31 -0.28 16.53
CA TYR A 16 -4.39 -0.27 15.55
C TYR A 16 -5.75 -0.34 16.25
N SER A 17 -6.73 0.41 15.75
CA SER A 17 -8.10 0.30 16.22
C SER A 17 -8.74 -1.01 15.75
N GLU A 18 -9.77 -1.47 16.44
CA GLU A 18 -10.52 -2.67 16.02
C GLU A 18 -11.10 -2.55 14.61
N SER A 19 -11.53 -1.35 14.22
CA SER A 19 -12.08 -1.10 12.89
C SER A 19 -10.99 -1.21 11.81
N GLU A 20 -9.78 -0.74 12.09
CA GLU A 20 -8.63 -0.89 11.18
C GLU A 20 -8.28 -2.36 10.97
N LEU A 21 -8.24 -3.16 12.05
CA LEU A 21 -7.91 -4.59 11.97
C LEU A 21 -8.99 -5.43 11.28
N ARG A 22 -10.24 -4.98 11.30
CA ARG A 22 -11.37 -5.71 10.66
C ARG A 22 -11.53 -5.41 9.18
N CYS A 23 -11.03 -4.27 8.71
CA CYS A 23 -11.26 -3.82 7.33
C CYS A 23 -10.47 -4.60 6.29
N PHE A 24 -9.27 -5.06 6.63
CA PHE A 24 -8.39 -5.76 5.70
C PHE A 24 -7.63 -6.91 6.34
N PRO A 25 -7.44 -8.02 5.58
CA PRO A 25 -6.44 -9.04 5.91
C PRO A 25 -5.04 -8.43 5.94
N TYR A 26 -4.21 -8.89 6.86
CA TYR A 26 -2.84 -8.43 7.05
C TYR A 26 -2.01 -8.40 5.75
N ILE A 27 -2.09 -9.49 4.96
CA ILE A 27 -1.35 -9.61 3.70
C ILE A 27 -1.76 -8.51 2.71
N ALA A 28 -3.06 -8.23 2.60
CA ALA A 28 -3.55 -7.18 1.69
C ALA A 28 -3.02 -5.79 2.10
N VAL A 29 -3.03 -5.47 3.39
CA VAL A 29 -2.48 -4.21 3.91
C VAL A 29 -0.99 -4.11 3.61
N CYS A 30 -0.21 -5.17 3.83
CA CYS A 30 1.21 -5.19 3.50
C CYS A 30 1.47 -4.97 2.01
N LEU A 31 0.65 -5.53 1.13
CA LEU A 31 0.76 -5.32 -0.32
C LEU A 31 0.49 -3.86 -0.71
N TYR A 32 -0.55 -3.23 -0.16
CA TYR A 32 -0.84 -1.82 -0.42
C TYR A 32 0.27 -0.90 0.08
N MET A 33 0.80 -1.16 1.28
CA MET A 33 1.91 -0.40 1.84
C MET A 33 3.20 -0.60 1.05
N SER A 34 3.47 -1.81 0.56
CA SER A 34 4.62 -2.11 -0.30
C SER A 34 4.53 -1.38 -1.64
N ALA A 35 3.36 -1.35 -2.26
CA ALA A 35 3.13 -0.61 -3.49
C ALA A 35 3.34 0.90 -3.29
N ALA A 36 2.88 1.46 -2.18
CA ALA A 36 3.11 2.86 -1.81
C ALA A 36 4.60 3.14 -1.59
N ALA A 37 5.30 2.29 -0.85
CA ALA A 37 6.74 2.40 -0.61
C ALA A 37 7.54 2.39 -1.91
N MET A 38 7.24 1.48 -2.83
CA MET A 38 7.86 1.42 -4.15
C MET A 38 7.60 2.69 -4.97
N GLY A 39 6.37 3.21 -4.92
CA GLY A 39 6.02 4.46 -5.58
C GLY A 39 6.86 5.63 -5.06
N PHE A 40 6.99 5.79 -3.74
CA PHE A 40 7.78 6.86 -3.12
C PHE A 40 9.26 6.76 -3.45
N HIS A 41 9.85 5.57 -3.37
CA HIS A 41 11.26 5.36 -3.69
C HIS A 41 11.58 5.47 -5.20
N SER A 42 10.58 5.29 -6.05
CA SER A 42 10.70 5.51 -7.50
C SER A 42 10.39 6.94 -7.92
N ASN A 43 10.24 7.87 -6.98
CA ASN A 43 9.82 9.25 -7.23
C ASN A 43 8.49 9.35 -8.01
N ARG A 44 7.60 8.41 -7.79
CA ARG A 44 6.25 8.37 -8.35
C ARG A 44 5.27 8.94 -7.33
N PHE A 45 4.97 10.22 -7.43
CA PHE A 45 4.16 10.93 -6.44
C PHE A 45 2.67 10.91 -6.73
N HIS A 46 2.26 10.42 -7.90
CA HIS A 46 0.88 10.37 -8.35
C HIS A 46 0.47 8.93 -8.66
N GLY A 47 -0.64 8.48 -8.12
CA GLY A 47 -1.21 7.18 -8.35
C GLY A 47 -2.63 7.27 -8.92
N TYR A 48 -2.89 6.50 -9.95
CA TYR A 48 -4.22 6.35 -10.55
C TYR A 48 -4.60 4.88 -10.54
N VAL A 49 -5.79 4.58 -10.04
CA VAL A 49 -6.27 3.20 -9.93
C VAL A 49 -7.73 3.08 -10.32
N MET A 50 -8.08 1.94 -10.90
CA MET A 50 -9.47 1.53 -11.11
C MET A 50 -9.83 0.50 -10.04
N MET A 51 -10.82 0.78 -9.23
CA MET A 51 -11.27 -0.15 -8.19
C MET A 51 -12.77 -0.03 -7.94
N GLU A 52 -13.29 -1.02 -7.23
CA GLU A 52 -14.67 -0.98 -6.74
C GLU A 52 -14.83 0.15 -5.70
N PRO A 53 -15.91 0.91 -5.73
CA PRO A 53 -16.18 1.94 -4.72
C PRO A 53 -16.21 1.40 -3.29
N ARG A 54 -16.60 0.15 -3.12
CA ARG A 54 -16.58 -0.55 -1.83
C ARG A 54 -15.15 -0.69 -1.28
N LEU A 55 -14.18 -1.04 -2.15
CA LEU A 55 -12.78 -1.13 -1.77
C LEU A 55 -12.21 0.24 -1.39
N ALA A 56 -12.53 1.29 -2.15
CA ALA A 56 -12.11 2.66 -1.83
C ALA A 56 -12.62 3.10 -0.44
N ARG A 57 -13.87 2.77 -0.10
CA ARG A 57 -14.42 3.05 1.24
C ARG A 57 -13.69 2.27 2.33
N SER A 58 -13.38 1.00 2.09
CA SER A 58 -12.64 0.18 3.06
C SER A 58 -11.24 0.74 3.28
N LEU A 59 -10.55 1.17 2.22
CA LEU A 59 -9.22 1.80 2.31
C LEU A 59 -9.26 3.11 3.11
N SER A 60 -10.34 3.87 3.03
CA SER A 60 -10.51 5.10 3.81
C SER A 60 -10.56 4.84 5.32
N PHE A 61 -11.03 3.68 5.78
CA PHE A 61 -11.02 3.31 7.20
C PHE A 61 -9.61 3.14 7.78
N ILE A 62 -8.64 2.78 6.94
CA ILE A 62 -7.23 2.70 7.35
C ILE A 62 -6.46 3.99 7.03
N GLY A 63 -7.15 5.03 6.60
CA GLY A 63 -6.58 6.34 6.30
C GLY A 63 -6.04 6.52 4.89
N ILE A 64 -6.23 5.55 3.99
CA ILE A 64 -5.85 5.69 2.58
C ILE A 64 -7.04 6.30 1.82
N ASN A 65 -7.03 7.61 1.67
CA ASN A 65 -8.10 8.38 1.08
C ASN A 65 -7.82 8.68 -0.39
N PHE A 66 -8.56 8.01 -1.27
CA PHE A 66 -8.52 8.26 -2.71
C PHE A 66 -9.54 9.29 -3.12
N LYS A 67 -9.18 10.15 -4.06
CA LYS A 67 -10.11 11.07 -4.72
C LYS A 67 -10.76 10.36 -5.91
N GLN A 68 -12.08 10.24 -5.90
CA GLN A 68 -12.82 9.70 -7.05
C GLN A 68 -12.82 10.72 -8.20
N LEU A 69 -12.47 10.27 -9.41
CA LEU A 69 -12.33 11.13 -10.58
C LEU A 69 -13.58 11.16 -11.46
N GLY A 70 -14.44 10.17 -11.35
CA GLY A 70 -15.64 10.09 -12.19
C GLY A 70 -16.67 9.13 -11.63
N LYS A 71 -17.79 9.02 -12.33
CA LYS A 71 -18.86 8.08 -11.96
C LYS A 71 -18.38 6.64 -12.17
N PRO A 72 -18.88 5.69 -11.34
CA PRO A 72 -18.62 4.27 -11.59
C PRO A 72 -19.15 3.82 -12.94
N ILE A 73 -18.42 2.94 -13.58
CA ILE A 73 -18.80 2.26 -14.82
C ILE A 73 -18.85 0.76 -14.60
N GLU A 74 -19.53 0.04 -15.46
CA GLU A 74 -19.52 -1.42 -15.47
C GLU A 74 -18.28 -1.92 -16.23
N TYR A 75 -17.32 -2.50 -15.50
CA TYR A 75 -16.10 -3.07 -16.03
C TYR A 75 -15.61 -4.20 -15.11
N HIS A 76 -15.96 -5.43 -15.43
CA HIS A 76 -15.76 -6.58 -14.53
C HIS A 76 -16.29 -6.31 -13.10
N GLY A 77 -17.57 -5.90 -13.02
CA GLY A 77 -18.18 -5.31 -11.85
C GLY A 77 -18.11 -3.78 -11.88
N LYS A 78 -18.84 -3.15 -10.97
CA LYS A 78 -18.90 -1.69 -10.85
C LYS A 78 -17.54 -1.12 -10.38
N ARG A 79 -16.88 -0.32 -11.22
CA ARG A 79 -15.57 0.29 -10.91
C ARG A 79 -15.57 1.78 -11.22
N ALA A 80 -14.74 2.51 -10.48
CA ALA A 80 -14.48 3.93 -10.72
C ALA A 80 -12.99 4.21 -10.76
N ALA A 81 -12.61 5.29 -11.40
CA ALA A 81 -11.25 5.79 -11.40
C ALA A 81 -11.00 6.64 -10.15
N TYR A 82 -9.86 6.44 -9.53
CA TYR A 82 -9.42 7.14 -8.34
C TYR A 82 -8.01 7.66 -8.48
N TYR A 83 -7.72 8.72 -7.75
CA TYR A 83 -6.43 9.37 -7.68
C TYR A 83 -5.95 9.49 -6.24
N ILE A 84 -4.66 9.31 -6.03
CA ILE A 84 -3.98 9.63 -4.78
C ILE A 84 -2.59 10.17 -5.09
N ASN A 85 -2.07 11.03 -4.23
CA ASN A 85 -0.67 11.44 -4.26
C ASN A 85 0.03 11.12 -2.93
N SER A 86 1.35 11.27 -2.93
CA SER A 86 2.18 10.93 -1.77
C SER A 86 1.79 11.74 -0.53
N ASP A 87 1.46 13.02 -0.68
CA ASP A 87 1.10 13.88 0.45
C ASP A 87 -0.26 13.46 1.03
N MET A 88 -1.26 13.23 0.19
CA MET A 88 -2.56 12.68 0.60
C MET A 88 -2.41 11.35 1.35
N PHE A 89 -1.53 10.48 0.87
CA PHE A 89 -1.26 9.19 1.50
C PHE A 89 -0.61 9.37 2.88
N ARG A 90 0.51 10.10 2.94
CA ARG A 90 1.30 10.26 4.18
C ARG A 90 0.58 11.02 5.28
N THR A 91 -0.25 12.00 4.93
CA THR A 91 -0.99 12.81 5.90
C THR A 91 -2.24 12.13 6.44
N SER A 92 -2.80 11.16 5.72
CA SER A 92 -4.09 10.54 6.02
C SER A 92 -3.97 9.21 6.76
N ILE A 93 -2.86 8.47 6.60
CA ILE A 93 -2.71 7.16 7.26
C ILE A 93 -2.52 7.31 8.76
N SER A 94 -3.06 6.34 9.51
CA SER A 94 -2.91 6.32 10.97
C SER A 94 -1.46 6.08 11.39
N SER A 95 -1.14 6.40 12.65
CA SER A 95 0.21 6.21 13.21
C SER A 95 0.69 4.75 13.15
N GLY A 96 -0.23 3.80 13.31
CA GLY A 96 0.08 2.38 13.20
C GLY A 96 0.50 1.98 11.80
N PHE A 97 -0.23 2.42 10.79
CA PHE A 97 0.12 2.14 9.39
C PHE A 97 1.33 2.95 8.92
N THR A 98 1.57 4.13 9.47
CA THR A 98 2.82 4.88 9.23
C THR A 98 4.04 4.09 9.70
N ARG A 99 3.98 3.48 10.87
CA ARG A 99 5.05 2.61 11.37
C ARG A 99 5.26 1.38 10.51
N LEU A 100 4.17 0.75 10.06
CA LEU A 100 4.21 -0.38 9.14
C LEU A 100 4.85 0.02 7.82
N LEU A 101 4.48 1.17 7.25
CA LEU A 101 5.07 1.70 6.03
C LEU A 101 6.58 1.89 6.18
N HIS A 102 7.05 2.52 7.26
CA HIS A 102 8.48 2.71 7.53
C HIS A 102 9.23 1.38 7.71
N SER A 103 8.60 0.40 8.35
CA SER A 103 9.17 -0.94 8.47
C SER A 103 9.34 -1.62 7.11
N ILE A 104 8.32 -1.54 6.27
CA ILE A 104 8.36 -2.09 4.91
C ILE A 104 9.39 -1.36 4.04
N GLU A 105 9.44 -0.03 4.10
CA GLU A 105 10.45 0.77 3.38
C GLU A 105 11.86 0.33 3.75
N ARG A 106 12.14 0.16 5.02
CA ARG A 106 13.43 -0.33 5.51
C ARG A 106 13.73 -1.74 5.00
N ASP A 107 12.78 -2.66 5.12
CA ASP A 107 12.98 -4.05 4.72
C ASP A 107 13.19 -4.19 3.21
N LEU A 108 12.48 -3.41 2.38
CA LEU A 108 12.60 -3.48 0.93
C LEU A 108 13.86 -2.81 0.39
N PHE A 109 14.31 -1.70 1.00
CA PHE A 109 15.32 -0.84 0.41
C PHE A 109 16.66 -0.86 1.15
N GLU A 110 16.71 -1.15 2.46
CA GLU A 110 17.95 -1.26 3.21
C GLU A 110 18.62 -2.63 3.06
N GLN A 111 17.86 -3.71 2.94
CA GLN A 111 18.41 -5.05 2.72
C GLN A 111 19.03 -5.22 1.33
N GLY A 112 18.69 -4.39 0.36
CA GLY A 112 19.26 -4.39 -0.98
C GLY A 112 20.69 -3.84 -1.07
N GLN A 113 21.22 -3.25 0.01
CA GLN A 113 22.59 -2.70 0.03
C GLN A 113 23.65 -3.71 0.55
N GLY A 114 23.23 -4.86 1.06
CA GLY A 114 24.10 -5.79 1.77
C GLY A 114 24.64 -6.97 0.98
N ASP A 115 24.07 -7.36 -0.14
CA ASP A 115 24.58 -8.51 -0.89
C ASP A 115 24.22 -8.39 -2.37
N GLY A 116 25.25 -8.41 -3.21
CA GLY A 116 25.15 -8.22 -4.66
C GLY A 116 24.48 -9.36 -5.44
N ASP A 117 23.59 -10.13 -4.81
CA ASP A 117 22.82 -11.16 -5.49
C ASP A 117 21.49 -10.61 -6.02
N ASN A 118 21.58 -10.02 -7.19
CA ASN A 118 20.46 -9.46 -7.93
C ASN A 118 19.63 -10.58 -8.58
N ARG A 119 19.03 -11.48 -7.75
CA ARG A 119 18.29 -12.67 -8.21
C ARG A 119 17.07 -12.34 -9.07
N PHE A 120 16.58 -11.10 -9.04
CA PHE A 120 15.36 -10.72 -9.72
C PHE A 120 15.53 -9.63 -10.79
N GLY A 121 16.75 -9.14 -11.05
CA GLY A 121 16.99 -8.12 -12.07
C GLY A 121 16.28 -6.78 -11.83
N ILE A 122 15.74 -6.56 -10.65
CA ILE A 122 15.07 -5.32 -10.28
C ILE A 122 16.10 -4.39 -9.65
N ASN A 123 16.48 -3.37 -10.39
CA ASN A 123 17.37 -2.34 -9.87
C ASN A 123 16.56 -1.34 -9.05
N PHE A 124 16.60 -1.47 -7.72
CA PHE A 124 15.88 -0.60 -6.79
C PHE A 124 16.44 0.83 -6.70
N THR A 125 17.49 1.17 -7.41
CA THR A 125 18.04 2.54 -7.45
C THR A 125 17.28 3.51 -8.34
N GLY A 126 16.05 3.20 -8.71
CA GLY A 126 15.14 4.11 -9.42
C GLY A 126 15.45 4.32 -10.91
N LYS A 127 16.45 3.66 -11.44
CA LYS A 127 16.66 3.56 -12.88
C LYS A 127 16.13 2.20 -13.33
N LEU A 128 14.90 2.19 -13.86
CA LEU A 128 14.52 1.18 -14.82
C LEU A 128 15.54 1.30 -15.95
N GLY A 129 16.50 0.38 -16.00
CA GLY A 129 17.38 0.22 -17.14
C GLY A 129 16.53 -0.28 -18.31
N VAL A 130 15.80 0.60 -18.93
CA VAL A 130 15.19 0.34 -20.23
C VAL A 130 16.30 0.58 -21.25
N ASN A 131 17.09 -0.45 -21.50
CA ASN A 131 17.90 -0.46 -22.70
C ASN A 131 16.94 -0.67 -23.89
N TYR A 132 16.67 0.39 -24.58
CA TYR A 132 16.13 0.34 -25.94
C TYR A 132 17.24 -0.05 -26.91
#